data_388505c9046bf7ceb636155fb8d63ce5
#
_entry.id   388505c9046bf7ceb636155fb8d63ce5
#
_cell.length_a   1.000
_cell.length_b   1.000
_cell.length_c   1.000
_cell.angle_alpha   90.00
_cell.angle_beta   90.00
_cell.angle_gamma   90.00
#
_symmetry.space_group_name_H-M   'P 1'
#
loop_
_entity.id
_entity.type
_entity.pdbx_description
1 polymer ?
#
loop_
_entity_poly.entity_id
_entity_poly.type
_entity_poly.pdbx_seq_one_letter_code
_entity_poly.pdbx_strand_id
1 'polypeptide(L)'
;MLQHWNKRVKPMMSGRSIGTRIWASLALLMAGVSTGDARGQDPSSLCDRAAELAAANSSVPVQVLLAITRVETGRRSDGQMKPWPWAINLAGEGYWFSDAAEAMAFATDQLSQGVENFDVGCFQINLHWHGTKFESLEQVMDPAANANYAAEYLTDLHASRGSWPEAVAAYHSRSPKRAAAYLQKVEAVLTDLGSINQPTTPIHAVIEPRENRFPLLRKGGASSGASLVPRLDRSTQLIGVQ
;
A
#
# COMPACT_ATOMS: atom_id res chain seq x y z
N MET A 1 30.75 -7.40 -11.57
CA MET A 1 30.13 -6.76 -10.37
C MET A 1 29.60 -7.77 -9.33
N LEU A 2 29.88 -9.05 -9.49
CA LEU A 2 29.38 -10.19 -8.69
C LEU A 2 30.10 -10.43 -7.34
N GLN A 3 31.10 -9.64 -6.97
CA GLN A 3 31.95 -9.95 -5.80
C GLN A 3 31.47 -9.36 -4.46
N HIS A 4 30.41 -8.56 -4.43
CA HIS A 4 29.99 -7.90 -3.19
C HIS A 4 29.02 -8.69 -2.33
N TRP A 5 28.31 -9.67 -2.85
CA TRP A 5 27.27 -10.42 -2.12
C TRP A 5 27.77 -11.62 -1.29
N ASN A 6 28.99 -12.11 -1.57
CA ASN A 6 29.45 -13.41 -1.04
C ASN A 6 30.38 -13.34 0.20
N LYS A 7 30.50 -12.22 0.92
CA LYS A 7 31.52 -12.06 1.98
C LYS A 7 31.04 -11.90 3.41
N ARG A 8 29.81 -12.24 3.78
CA ARG A 8 29.41 -12.17 5.21
C ARG A 8 28.54 -13.33 5.71
N VAL A 9 29.01 -14.55 5.58
CA VAL A 9 28.53 -15.65 6.43
C VAL A 9 29.70 -16.09 7.32
N LYS A 10 29.73 -15.63 8.55
CA LYS A 10 30.61 -16.18 9.59
C LYS A 10 29.87 -17.30 10.31
N PRO A 11 30.47 -18.52 10.49
CA PRO A 11 29.88 -19.57 11.28
C PRO A 11 30.03 -19.23 12.77
N MET A 12 28.92 -19.26 13.52
CA MET A 12 28.93 -19.17 14.97
C MET A 12 29.28 -20.53 15.57
N MET A 13 30.41 -20.57 16.24
CA MET A 13 30.92 -21.74 16.96
C MET A 13 30.09 -22.01 18.23
N SER A 14 29.76 -23.29 18.38
CA SER A 14 29.18 -23.92 19.54
C SER A 14 30.05 -23.75 20.78
N GLY A 15 29.49 -23.21 21.85
CA GLY A 15 30.07 -23.24 23.21
C GLY A 15 29.13 -23.96 24.17
N ARG A 16 29.52 -25.21 24.55
CA ARG A 16 28.88 -25.96 25.65
C ARG A 16 29.38 -25.38 26.98
N SER A 17 28.48 -25.07 27.88
CA SER A 17 28.80 -24.91 29.30
C SER A 17 27.75 -25.62 30.15
N ILE A 18 28.21 -26.53 30.97
CA ILE A 18 27.51 -27.32 31.98
C ILE A 18 27.51 -26.50 33.29
N GLY A 19 26.39 -26.41 33.98
CA GLY A 19 26.44 -25.82 35.32
C GLY A 19 25.08 -25.67 36.01
N THR A 20 24.78 -26.67 36.84
CA THR A 20 24.23 -26.61 38.22
C THR A 20 22.72 -26.30 38.41
N ARG A 21 22.06 -27.33 38.92
CA ARG A 21 20.68 -27.39 39.43
C ARG A 21 20.54 -26.53 40.70
N ILE A 22 19.59 -25.63 40.74
CA ILE A 22 19.00 -25.11 41.98
C ILE A 22 17.46 -25.20 41.84
N TRP A 23 16.87 -26.03 42.70
CA TRP A 23 15.42 -26.14 42.88
C TRP A 23 14.97 -24.98 43.77
N ALA A 24 14.12 -24.14 43.27
CA ALA A 24 13.31 -23.21 44.07
C ALA A 24 11.88 -23.31 43.59
N SER A 25 11.05 -23.89 44.45
CA SER A 25 9.59 -23.95 44.29
C SER A 25 9.02 -22.53 44.35
N LEU A 26 8.34 -22.06 43.31
CA LEU A 26 7.57 -20.83 43.36
C LEU A 26 6.17 -21.07 42.82
N ALA A 27 5.22 -20.64 43.62
CA ALA A 27 3.79 -20.83 43.47
C ALA A 27 3.26 -20.35 42.12
N LEU A 28 2.37 -21.17 41.54
CA LEU A 28 1.64 -21.01 40.31
C LEU A 28 0.54 -19.93 40.48
N LEU A 29 0.81 -18.68 40.10
CA LEU A 29 -0.25 -17.72 39.77
C LEU A 29 -0.66 -17.97 38.32
N MET A 30 -1.80 -18.65 38.15
CA MET A 30 -2.46 -18.76 36.85
C MET A 30 -3.01 -17.41 36.43
N ALA A 31 -2.15 -16.53 35.87
CA ALA A 31 -2.61 -15.42 35.06
C ALA A 31 -3.09 -16.03 33.73
N GLY A 32 -4.38 -15.96 33.49
CA GLY A 32 -4.99 -16.38 32.22
C GLY A 32 -4.35 -15.59 31.08
N VAL A 33 -3.42 -16.23 30.39
CA VAL A 33 -2.94 -15.78 29.09
C VAL A 33 -4.09 -16.01 28.13
N SER A 34 -4.84 -14.94 27.83
CA SER A 34 -5.73 -14.92 26.69
C SER A 34 -4.87 -15.25 25.48
N THR A 35 -4.99 -16.46 24.95
CA THR A 35 -4.49 -16.81 23.63
C THR A 35 -5.33 -16.00 22.64
N GLY A 36 -4.87 -14.77 22.37
CA GLY A 36 -5.39 -14.02 21.25
C GLY A 36 -5.27 -14.91 20.02
N ASP A 37 -6.39 -15.14 19.34
CA ASP A 37 -6.44 -15.82 18.05
C ASP A 37 -5.37 -15.22 17.15
N ALA A 38 -4.25 -15.89 17.02
CA ALA A 38 -3.31 -15.69 15.94
C ALA A 38 -3.94 -16.25 14.66
N ARG A 39 -5.06 -15.65 14.23
CA ARG A 39 -5.49 -15.77 12.84
C ARG A 39 -4.34 -15.17 12.04
N GLY A 40 -3.57 -16.03 11.37
CA GLY A 40 -2.47 -15.63 10.53
C GLY A 40 -2.93 -14.46 9.66
N GLN A 41 -2.28 -13.32 9.78
CA GLN A 41 -2.65 -12.14 8.99
C GLN A 41 -2.61 -12.54 7.52
N ASP A 42 -3.68 -12.22 6.78
CA ASP A 42 -3.73 -12.44 5.34
C ASP A 42 -2.48 -11.78 4.72
N PRO A 43 -1.58 -12.54 4.07
CA PRO A 43 -0.35 -11.99 3.50
C PRO A 43 -0.60 -10.79 2.57
N SER A 44 -1.75 -10.75 1.90
CA SER A 44 -2.12 -9.63 1.03
C SER A 44 -2.14 -8.29 1.77
N SER A 45 -2.52 -8.31 3.06
CA SER A 45 -2.54 -7.11 3.90
C SER A 45 -1.16 -6.52 4.18
N LEU A 46 -0.07 -7.28 3.96
CA LEU A 46 1.30 -6.78 4.09
C LEU A 46 1.61 -5.76 2.99
N CYS A 47 1.24 -6.06 1.74
CA CYS A 47 1.42 -5.14 0.62
C CYS A 47 0.58 -3.86 0.78
N ASP A 48 -0.67 -3.98 1.24
CA ASP A 48 -1.54 -2.82 1.42
C ASP A 48 -0.99 -1.89 2.52
N ARG A 49 -0.62 -2.43 3.69
CA ARG A 49 0.00 -1.63 4.75
C ARG A 49 1.33 -1.00 4.33
N ALA A 50 2.15 -1.74 3.60
CA ALA A 50 3.42 -1.22 3.09
C ALA A 50 3.19 -0.06 2.11
N ALA A 51 2.21 -0.18 1.21
CA ALA A 51 1.81 0.88 0.29
C ALA A 51 1.28 2.13 1.03
N GLU A 52 0.43 1.95 2.05
CA GLU A 52 -0.11 3.04 2.86
C GLU A 52 0.99 3.79 3.62
N LEU A 53 1.93 3.06 4.25
CA LEU A 53 3.06 3.65 4.96
C LEU A 53 4.02 4.37 4.01
N ALA A 54 4.32 3.79 2.86
CA ALA A 54 5.18 4.42 1.85
C ALA A 54 4.53 5.69 1.28
N ALA A 55 3.22 5.69 1.05
CA ALA A 55 2.47 6.89 0.64
C ALA A 55 2.52 7.99 1.70
N ALA A 56 2.37 7.65 2.98
CA ALA A 56 2.42 8.61 4.08
C ALA A 56 3.80 9.30 4.21
N ASN A 57 4.87 8.67 3.72
CA ASN A 57 6.24 9.17 3.75
C ASN A 57 6.75 9.71 2.40
N SER A 58 5.88 9.83 1.41
CA SER A 58 6.23 10.28 0.05
C SER A 58 5.16 11.21 -0.52
N SER A 59 5.39 11.72 -1.74
CA SER A 59 4.37 12.49 -2.48
C SER A 59 3.45 11.61 -3.32
N VAL A 60 3.67 10.28 -3.35
CA VAL A 60 2.90 9.37 -4.20
C VAL A 60 1.49 9.18 -3.64
N PRO A 61 0.43 9.39 -4.44
CA PRO A 61 -0.93 9.11 -3.99
C PRO A 61 -1.10 7.65 -3.58
N VAL A 62 -1.66 7.41 -2.41
CA VAL A 62 -1.82 6.05 -1.86
C VAL A 62 -2.56 5.11 -2.82
N GLN A 63 -3.56 5.61 -3.53
CA GLN A 63 -4.32 4.83 -4.52
C GLN A 63 -3.43 4.32 -5.67
N VAL A 64 -2.43 5.10 -6.07
CA VAL A 64 -1.46 4.70 -7.11
C VAL A 64 -0.64 3.51 -6.62
N LEU A 65 -0.09 3.56 -5.40
CA LEU A 65 0.66 2.44 -4.82
C LEU A 65 -0.21 1.20 -4.65
N LEU A 66 -1.43 1.34 -4.13
CA LEU A 66 -2.38 0.24 -3.99
C LEU A 66 -2.76 -0.39 -5.34
N ALA A 67 -2.92 0.42 -6.38
CA ALA A 67 -3.22 -0.08 -7.71
C ALA A 67 -2.04 -0.82 -8.34
N ILE A 68 -0.82 -0.28 -8.18
CA ILE A 68 0.40 -0.94 -8.69
C ILE A 68 0.57 -2.32 -8.05
N THR A 69 0.44 -2.47 -6.73
CA THR A 69 0.58 -3.80 -6.10
C THR A 69 -0.38 -4.83 -6.67
N ARG A 70 -1.60 -4.42 -7.03
CA ARG A 70 -2.61 -5.29 -7.62
C ARG A 70 -2.33 -5.64 -9.07
N VAL A 71 -1.76 -4.71 -9.84
CA VAL A 71 -1.35 -4.98 -11.22
C VAL A 71 -0.13 -5.91 -11.27
N GLU A 72 0.80 -5.72 -10.33
CA GLU A 72 2.07 -6.47 -10.28
C GLU A 72 1.88 -7.90 -9.75
N THR A 73 1.20 -8.05 -8.63
CA THR A 73 1.15 -9.33 -7.90
C THR A 73 -0.25 -9.82 -7.61
N GLY A 74 -1.28 -9.13 -8.14
CA GLY A 74 -2.66 -9.39 -7.79
C GLY A 74 -3.14 -10.79 -8.13
N ARG A 75 -3.79 -11.42 -7.14
CA ARG A 75 -4.48 -12.71 -7.26
C ARG A 75 -5.95 -12.53 -6.95
N ARG A 76 -6.81 -13.23 -7.68
CA ARG A 76 -8.23 -13.26 -7.33
C ARG A 76 -8.43 -14.14 -6.09
N SER A 77 -8.97 -13.54 -5.03
CA SER A 77 -9.38 -14.23 -3.81
C SER A 77 -10.70 -13.62 -3.35
N ASP A 78 -11.71 -14.45 -3.09
CA ASP A 78 -13.03 -14.03 -2.64
C ASP A 78 -13.69 -12.94 -3.52
N GLY A 79 -13.50 -13.06 -4.84
CA GLY A 79 -14.01 -12.10 -5.82
C GLY A 79 -13.25 -10.78 -5.94
N GLN A 80 -12.25 -10.56 -5.10
CA GLN A 80 -11.41 -9.36 -5.08
C GLN A 80 -10.01 -9.63 -5.66
N MET A 81 -9.39 -8.61 -6.23
CA MET A 81 -7.98 -8.62 -6.61
C MET A 81 -7.15 -8.21 -5.40
N LYS A 82 -6.43 -9.17 -4.81
CA LYS A 82 -5.57 -8.95 -3.64
C LYS A 82 -4.12 -9.05 -4.04
N PRO A 83 -3.23 -8.13 -3.61
CA PRO A 83 -1.80 -8.21 -3.88
C PRO A 83 -1.16 -9.36 -3.09
N TRP A 84 0.06 -9.77 -3.47
CA TRP A 84 0.77 -10.87 -2.82
C TRP A 84 2.24 -10.55 -2.60
N PRO A 85 2.75 -10.58 -1.37
CA PRO A 85 4.12 -10.14 -1.07
C PRO A 85 5.19 -11.15 -1.52
N TRP A 86 4.85 -12.44 -1.52
CA TRP A 86 5.77 -13.52 -1.85
C TRP A 86 5.63 -13.93 -3.32
N ALA A 87 5.70 -12.93 -4.20
CA ALA A 87 5.62 -13.11 -5.64
C ALA A 87 6.97 -12.83 -6.30
N ILE A 88 7.33 -13.68 -7.26
CA ILE A 88 8.51 -13.53 -8.10
C ILE A 88 8.09 -13.68 -9.55
N ASN A 89 8.56 -12.81 -10.44
CA ASN A 89 8.43 -12.97 -11.89
C ASN A 89 9.80 -13.25 -12.48
N LEU A 90 9.95 -14.44 -13.05
CA LEU A 90 11.16 -14.86 -13.73
C LEU A 90 10.87 -15.09 -15.21
N ALA A 91 11.52 -14.32 -16.07
CA ALA A 91 11.40 -14.43 -17.53
C ALA A 91 9.95 -14.34 -18.05
N GLY A 92 9.08 -13.61 -17.35
CA GLY A 92 7.66 -13.45 -17.70
C GLY A 92 6.75 -14.51 -17.10
N GLU A 93 7.27 -15.47 -16.34
CA GLU A 93 6.52 -16.45 -15.58
C GLU A 93 6.39 -16.02 -14.12
N GLY A 94 5.15 -15.91 -13.62
CA GLY A 94 4.86 -15.50 -12.25
C GLY A 94 4.80 -16.68 -11.30
N TYR A 95 5.47 -16.57 -10.16
CA TYR A 95 5.48 -17.54 -9.07
C TYR A 95 4.91 -16.88 -7.80
N TRP A 96 3.96 -17.55 -7.14
CA TRP A 96 3.36 -17.09 -5.89
C TRP A 96 3.62 -18.14 -4.81
N PHE A 97 4.51 -17.83 -3.88
CA PHE A 97 4.91 -18.72 -2.80
C PHE A 97 3.96 -18.58 -1.62
N SER A 98 3.88 -19.60 -0.78
CA SER A 98 3.00 -19.59 0.40
C SER A 98 3.50 -18.63 1.48
N ASP A 99 4.83 -18.48 1.60
CA ASP A 99 5.48 -17.66 2.60
C ASP A 99 6.82 -17.06 2.11
N ALA A 100 7.41 -16.22 2.95
CA ALA A 100 8.67 -15.56 2.69
C ALA A 100 9.84 -16.54 2.53
N ALA A 101 9.83 -17.63 3.29
CA ALA A 101 10.97 -18.58 3.30
C ALA A 101 11.05 -19.32 1.96
N GLU A 102 9.92 -19.75 1.41
CA GLU A 102 9.88 -20.38 0.09
C GLU A 102 10.29 -19.42 -1.02
N ALA A 103 9.79 -18.18 -1.00
CA ALA A 103 10.18 -17.16 -1.98
C ALA A 103 11.67 -16.85 -1.91
N MET A 104 12.23 -16.73 -0.69
CA MET A 104 13.66 -16.50 -0.46
C MET A 104 14.52 -17.67 -0.94
N ALA A 105 14.09 -18.90 -0.68
CA ALA A 105 14.81 -20.10 -1.14
C ALA A 105 14.88 -20.14 -2.67
N PHE A 106 13.76 -19.89 -3.35
CA PHE A 106 13.72 -19.82 -4.80
C PHE A 106 14.62 -18.71 -5.35
N ALA A 107 14.52 -17.48 -4.82
CA ALA A 107 15.32 -16.35 -5.27
C ALA A 107 16.83 -16.60 -5.07
N THR A 108 17.21 -17.19 -3.91
CA THR A 108 18.59 -17.55 -3.61
C THR A 108 19.13 -18.61 -4.59
N ASP A 109 18.31 -19.60 -4.90
CA ASP A 109 18.67 -20.63 -5.89
C ASP A 109 18.93 -20.01 -7.26
N GLN A 110 18.05 -19.11 -7.74
CA GLN A 110 18.25 -18.41 -9.01
C GLN A 110 19.55 -17.59 -9.02
N LEU A 111 19.81 -16.82 -7.95
CA LEU A 111 21.05 -16.04 -7.82
C LEU A 111 22.29 -16.93 -7.80
N SER A 112 22.23 -18.12 -7.17
CA SER A 112 23.33 -19.07 -7.16
C SER A 112 23.69 -19.61 -8.55
N GLN A 113 22.71 -19.65 -9.45
CA GLN A 113 22.85 -20.03 -10.86
C GLN A 113 23.26 -18.86 -11.76
N GLY A 114 23.46 -17.65 -11.19
CA GLY A 114 23.82 -16.45 -11.92
C GLY A 114 22.64 -15.77 -12.62
N VAL A 115 21.40 -16.14 -12.27
CA VAL A 115 20.19 -15.50 -12.79
C VAL A 115 19.82 -14.36 -11.88
N GLU A 116 19.97 -13.12 -12.35
CA GLU A 116 19.69 -11.88 -11.59
C GLU A 116 18.48 -11.11 -12.14
N ASN A 117 18.07 -11.38 -13.36
CA ASN A 117 17.02 -10.63 -14.03
C ASN A 117 15.64 -11.22 -13.73
N PHE A 118 15.13 -10.92 -12.54
CA PHE A 118 13.79 -11.26 -12.11
C PHE A 118 13.24 -10.20 -11.13
N ASP A 119 11.91 -10.17 -11.01
CA ASP A 119 11.18 -9.17 -10.23
C ASP A 119 10.69 -9.80 -8.94
N VAL A 120 10.71 -9.06 -7.82
CA VAL A 120 10.35 -9.59 -6.50
C VAL A 120 9.43 -8.66 -5.71
N GLY A 121 8.58 -9.26 -4.88
CA GLY A 121 7.80 -8.59 -3.85
C GLY A 121 6.56 -7.86 -4.37
N CYS A 122 5.91 -7.12 -3.46
CA CYS A 122 4.64 -6.42 -3.71
C CYS A 122 4.64 -5.53 -4.95
N PHE A 123 5.77 -4.89 -5.23
CA PHE A 123 5.94 -3.89 -6.29
C PHE A 123 6.79 -4.41 -7.46
N GLN A 124 7.14 -5.70 -7.46
CA GLN A 124 7.92 -6.36 -8.52
C GLN A 124 9.19 -5.60 -8.88
N ILE A 125 10.03 -5.38 -7.87
CA ILE A 125 11.32 -4.71 -8.05
C ILE A 125 12.29 -5.65 -8.74
N ASN A 126 12.81 -5.25 -9.90
CA ASN A 126 13.76 -6.04 -10.68
C ASN A 126 15.14 -6.00 -10.05
N LEU A 127 15.70 -7.18 -9.71
CA LEU A 127 17.00 -7.28 -9.04
C LEU A 127 18.17 -6.85 -9.91
N HIS A 128 18.13 -7.13 -11.20
CA HIS A 128 19.22 -6.76 -12.11
C HIS A 128 19.39 -5.23 -12.21
N TRP A 129 18.28 -4.49 -12.25
CA TRP A 129 18.31 -3.04 -12.42
C TRP A 129 18.36 -2.27 -11.12
N HIS A 130 17.76 -2.80 -10.07
CA HIS A 130 17.52 -2.08 -8.81
C HIS A 130 18.13 -2.76 -7.59
N GLY A 131 18.63 -4.00 -7.69
CA GLY A 131 19.14 -4.78 -6.57
C GLY A 131 20.26 -4.09 -5.77
N THR A 132 21.09 -3.25 -6.43
CA THR A 132 22.17 -2.52 -5.76
C THR A 132 21.69 -1.41 -4.81
N LYS A 133 20.39 -1.09 -4.83
CA LYS A 133 19.76 -0.13 -3.92
C LYS A 133 19.40 -0.73 -2.57
N PHE A 134 19.55 -2.04 -2.43
CA PHE A 134 19.26 -2.79 -1.22
C PHE A 134 20.52 -3.45 -0.66
N GLU A 135 20.55 -3.62 0.65
CA GLU A 135 21.69 -4.25 1.32
C GLU A 135 21.70 -5.77 1.17
N SER A 136 20.53 -6.37 0.98
CA SER A 136 20.37 -7.82 0.87
C SER A 136 19.12 -8.23 0.10
N LEU A 137 19.04 -9.52 -0.28
CA LEU A 137 17.84 -10.12 -0.87
C LEU A 137 16.65 -10.06 0.10
N GLU A 138 16.90 -10.27 1.40
CA GLU A 138 15.89 -10.15 2.45
C GLU A 138 15.28 -8.75 2.48
N GLN A 139 16.10 -7.72 2.31
CA GLN A 139 15.62 -6.34 2.32
C GLN A 139 14.72 -6.04 1.11
N VAL A 140 15.09 -6.48 -0.10
CA VAL A 140 14.23 -6.24 -1.27
C VAL A 140 12.94 -7.05 -1.21
N MET A 141 12.93 -8.21 -0.55
CA MET A 141 11.76 -9.05 -0.32
C MET A 141 10.88 -8.55 0.84
N ASP A 142 11.40 -7.71 1.72
CA ASP A 142 10.61 -7.09 2.80
C ASP A 142 9.54 -6.14 2.22
N PRO A 143 8.26 -6.32 2.54
CA PRO A 143 7.19 -5.53 1.95
C PRO A 143 7.34 -4.02 2.17
N ALA A 144 7.84 -3.59 3.35
CA ALA A 144 8.00 -2.17 3.66
C ALA A 144 9.17 -1.56 2.89
N ALA A 145 10.32 -2.23 2.83
CA ALA A 145 11.48 -1.77 2.05
C ALA A 145 11.16 -1.75 0.54
N ASN A 146 10.46 -2.79 0.04
CA ASN A 146 10.01 -2.90 -1.35
C ASN A 146 9.07 -1.74 -1.73
N ALA A 147 8.10 -1.41 -0.86
CA ALA A 147 7.16 -0.30 -1.06
C ALA A 147 7.84 1.08 -0.99
N ASN A 148 8.74 1.28 -0.02
CA ASN A 148 9.46 2.55 0.13
C ASN A 148 10.31 2.84 -1.10
N TYR A 149 11.03 1.84 -1.60
CA TYR A 149 11.79 1.99 -2.83
C TYR A 149 10.92 2.29 -4.05
N ALA A 150 9.79 1.58 -4.19
CA ALA A 150 8.84 1.84 -5.28
C ALA A 150 8.28 3.28 -5.23
N ALA A 151 7.99 3.80 -4.04
CA ALA A 151 7.53 5.17 -3.85
C ALA A 151 8.62 6.20 -4.18
N GLU A 152 9.88 5.96 -3.77
CA GLU A 152 11.03 6.79 -4.15
C GLU A 152 11.18 6.82 -5.67
N TYR A 153 11.21 5.67 -6.32
CA TYR A 153 11.36 5.55 -7.77
C TYR A 153 10.20 6.23 -8.54
N LEU A 154 8.97 6.08 -8.07
CA LEU A 154 7.82 6.78 -8.65
C LEU A 154 7.90 8.31 -8.47
N THR A 155 8.42 8.78 -7.35
CA THR A 155 8.65 10.21 -7.09
C THR A 155 9.67 10.77 -8.08
N ASP A 156 10.77 10.06 -8.32
CA ASP A 156 11.79 10.45 -9.31
C ASP A 156 11.23 10.45 -10.74
N LEU A 157 10.41 9.45 -11.07
CA LEU A 157 9.72 9.38 -12.34
C LEU A 157 8.73 10.55 -12.50
N HIS A 158 7.98 10.89 -11.47
CA HIS A 158 7.06 12.02 -11.48
C HIS A 158 7.79 13.35 -11.68
N ALA A 159 8.92 13.56 -10.98
CA ALA A 159 9.76 14.75 -11.15
C ALA A 159 10.30 14.88 -12.58
N SER A 160 10.62 13.77 -13.23
CA SER A 160 11.16 13.75 -14.60
C SER A 160 10.10 13.77 -15.70
N ARG A 161 8.87 13.31 -15.43
CA ARG A 161 7.79 13.16 -16.42
C ARG A 161 6.71 14.22 -16.32
N GLY A 162 6.54 14.84 -15.14
CA GLY A 162 5.62 15.94 -14.91
C GLY A 162 4.20 15.54 -14.47
N SER A 163 3.82 14.25 -14.56
CA SER A 163 2.50 13.77 -14.11
C SER A 163 2.54 12.35 -13.58
N TRP A 164 1.58 12.01 -12.68
CA TRP A 164 1.47 10.66 -12.14
C TRP A 164 1.13 9.60 -13.21
N PRO A 165 0.24 9.84 -14.18
CA PRO A 165 0.01 8.88 -15.25
C PRO A 165 1.28 8.54 -16.04
N GLU A 166 2.09 9.56 -16.38
CA GLU A 166 3.35 9.34 -17.09
C GLU A 166 4.41 8.65 -16.22
N ALA A 167 4.47 8.96 -14.91
CA ALA A 167 5.33 8.28 -13.97
C ALA A 167 4.96 6.80 -13.84
N VAL A 168 3.67 6.48 -13.68
CA VAL A 168 3.15 5.11 -13.63
C VAL A 168 3.46 4.35 -14.93
N ALA A 169 3.23 4.97 -16.08
CA ALA A 169 3.56 4.37 -17.36
C ALA A 169 5.06 4.01 -17.46
N ALA A 170 5.93 4.94 -17.04
CA ALA A 170 7.39 4.79 -17.08
C ALA A 170 7.91 3.81 -16.02
N TYR A 171 7.20 3.60 -14.91
CA TYR A 171 7.54 2.62 -13.88
C TYR A 171 7.73 1.23 -14.45
N HIS A 172 6.81 0.79 -15.31
CA HIS A 172 6.86 -0.53 -15.91
C HIS A 172 7.79 -0.60 -17.13
N SER A 173 7.82 0.45 -17.98
CA SER A 173 8.59 0.34 -19.23
C SER A 173 8.91 1.69 -19.86
N ARG A 174 10.09 1.77 -20.45
CA ARG A 174 10.46 2.89 -21.35
C ARG A 174 9.87 2.76 -22.75
N SER A 175 9.37 1.59 -23.13
CA SER A 175 8.71 1.37 -24.43
C SER A 175 7.31 1.99 -24.42
N PRO A 176 6.98 2.95 -25.31
CA PRO A 176 5.69 3.64 -25.29
C PRO A 176 4.48 2.70 -25.33
N LYS A 177 4.54 1.65 -26.15
CA LYS A 177 3.45 0.67 -26.27
C LYS A 177 3.22 -0.11 -24.97
N ARG A 178 4.30 -0.58 -24.31
CA ARG A 178 4.20 -1.33 -23.05
C ARG A 178 3.79 -0.41 -21.89
N ALA A 179 4.36 0.80 -21.86
CA ALA A 179 4.01 1.82 -20.88
C ALA A 179 2.52 2.18 -20.92
N ALA A 180 1.96 2.43 -22.11
CA ALA A 180 0.54 2.73 -22.27
C ALA A 180 -0.36 1.55 -21.86
N ALA A 181 -0.01 0.32 -22.24
CA ALA A 181 -0.77 -0.87 -21.84
C ALA A 181 -0.74 -1.11 -20.35
N TYR A 182 0.38 -0.81 -19.68
CA TYR A 182 0.49 -0.88 -18.23
C TYR A 182 -0.37 0.18 -17.53
N LEU A 183 -0.29 1.43 -17.99
CA LEU A 183 -1.11 2.52 -17.45
C LEU A 183 -2.61 2.17 -17.50
N GLN A 184 -3.10 1.64 -18.62
CA GLN A 184 -4.50 1.21 -18.73
C GLN A 184 -4.90 0.17 -17.66
N LYS A 185 -4.00 -0.77 -17.35
CA LYS A 185 -4.25 -1.75 -16.26
C LYS A 185 -4.36 -1.07 -14.89
N VAL A 186 -3.45 -0.14 -14.62
CA VAL A 186 -3.46 0.60 -13.34
C VAL A 186 -4.71 1.47 -13.23
N GLU A 187 -5.12 2.16 -14.30
CA GLU A 187 -6.34 2.98 -14.33
C GLU A 187 -7.61 2.14 -14.10
N ALA A 188 -7.67 0.93 -14.66
CA ALA A 188 -8.78 0.02 -14.41
C ALA A 188 -8.86 -0.36 -12.93
N VAL A 189 -7.71 -0.69 -12.29
CA VAL A 189 -7.67 -1.00 -10.86
C VAL A 189 -8.00 0.22 -10.00
N LEU A 190 -7.55 1.41 -10.36
CA LEU A 190 -7.91 2.67 -9.68
C LEU A 190 -9.43 2.90 -9.69
N THR A 191 -10.08 2.60 -10.81
CA THR A 191 -11.54 2.69 -10.93
C THR A 191 -12.24 1.70 -10.00
N ASP A 192 -11.76 0.46 -9.95
CA ASP A 192 -12.30 -0.57 -9.05
C ASP A 192 -12.11 -0.19 -7.57
N LEU A 193 -10.93 0.31 -7.20
CA LEU A 193 -10.65 0.77 -5.83
C LEU A 193 -11.53 1.98 -5.45
N GLY A 194 -11.78 2.90 -6.38
CA GLY A 194 -12.68 4.04 -6.18
C GLY A 194 -14.15 3.61 -5.98
N SER A 195 -14.60 2.58 -6.67
CA SER A 195 -15.96 2.06 -6.55
C SER A 195 -16.20 1.32 -5.21
N ILE A 196 -15.19 0.66 -4.66
CA ILE A 196 -15.27 -0.01 -3.35
C ILE A 196 -15.36 1.00 -2.21
N ASN A 197 -14.70 2.15 -2.34
CA ASN A 197 -14.67 3.20 -1.32
C ASN A 197 -15.88 4.16 -1.38
N GLN A 198 -16.76 4.04 -2.35
CA GLN A 198 -18.02 4.76 -2.30
C GLN A 198 -18.95 4.03 -1.31
N PRO A 199 -19.45 4.73 -0.26
CA PRO A 199 -20.48 4.13 0.56
C PRO A 199 -21.64 3.79 -0.38
N THR A 200 -22.01 2.52 -0.44
CA THR A 200 -23.23 2.08 -1.12
C THR A 200 -24.41 2.64 -0.34
N THR A 201 -24.71 3.90 -0.57
CA THR A 201 -25.99 4.46 -0.15
C THR A 201 -27.02 3.82 -1.06
N PRO A 202 -27.92 2.97 -0.56
CA PRO A 202 -28.98 2.44 -1.40
C PRO A 202 -29.79 3.66 -1.87
N ILE A 203 -29.88 3.85 -3.20
CA ILE A 203 -30.60 4.96 -3.87
C ILE A 203 -32.12 4.88 -3.64
N HIS A 204 -32.57 4.06 -2.73
CA HIS A 204 -33.96 3.93 -2.29
C HIS A 204 -34.14 4.13 -0.79
N ALA A 205 -33.49 5.14 -0.20
CA ALA A 205 -34.12 5.74 0.95
C ALA A 205 -35.18 6.69 0.43
N VAL A 206 -36.41 6.22 0.40
CA VAL A 206 -37.60 7.11 0.39
C VAL A 206 -37.33 8.11 1.53
N ILE A 207 -37.06 9.35 1.17
CA ILE A 207 -36.94 10.44 2.15
C ILE A 207 -38.38 10.63 2.66
N GLU A 208 -38.76 9.88 3.68
CA GLU A 208 -39.90 10.27 4.47
C GLU A 208 -39.60 11.65 5.05
N PRO A 209 -40.51 12.65 4.89
CA PRO A 209 -40.28 13.97 5.44
C PRO A 209 -40.12 13.83 6.95
N ARG A 210 -38.91 14.07 7.45
CA ARG A 210 -38.63 14.08 8.89
C ARG A 210 -39.50 15.16 9.51
N GLU A 211 -40.50 14.76 10.28
CA GLU A 211 -41.30 15.68 11.06
C GLU A 211 -40.39 16.41 12.05
N ASN A 212 -40.22 17.71 11.83
CA ASN A 212 -39.39 18.53 12.69
C ASN A 212 -40.11 18.71 14.07
N ARG A 213 -39.68 17.94 15.06
CA ARG A 213 -40.22 17.98 16.43
C ARG A 213 -39.67 19.11 17.29
N PHE A 214 -38.79 19.95 16.75
CA PHE A 214 -38.26 21.09 17.46
C PHE A 214 -39.08 22.35 17.15
N PRO A 215 -39.83 22.93 18.14
CA PRO A 215 -40.71 24.07 17.87
C PRO A 215 -40.02 25.33 17.32
N LEU A 216 -38.71 25.47 17.62
CA LEU A 216 -37.88 26.58 17.14
C LEU A 216 -37.50 26.50 15.67
N LEU A 217 -37.65 25.33 15.03
CA LEU A 217 -37.34 25.09 13.63
C LEU A 217 -38.59 24.82 12.77
N ARG A 218 -39.79 25.11 13.31
CA ARG A 218 -41.02 25.07 12.51
C ARG A 218 -40.97 26.17 11.46
N LYS A 219 -41.22 25.79 10.21
CA LYS A 219 -41.44 26.74 9.13
C LYS A 219 -42.56 27.68 9.54
N GLY A 220 -42.24 28.92 9.90
CA GLY A 220 -43.25 29.92 10.25
C GLY A 220 -44.12 30.17 9.08
N GLY A 221 -45.44 30.09 9.28
CA GLY A 221 -46.38 30.63 8.33
C GLY A 221 -46.02 32.10 8.06
N ALA A 222 -46.26 32.58 6.86
CA ALA A 222 -45.92 33.92 6.42
C ALA A 222 -46.52 34.97 7.36
N SER A 223 -45.78 35.35 8.39
CA SER A 223 -45.99 36.60 9.13
C SER A 223 -44.64 37.29 9.22
N SER A 224 -44.59 38.44 8.65
CA SER A 224 -43.55 39.43 8.62
C SER A 224 -42.73 39.49 9.93
N GLY A 225 -41.41 39.39 9.79
CA GLY A 225 -40.54 40.03 10.76
C GLY A 225 -39.66 39.12 11.60
N ALA A 226 -38.42 39.40 11.49
CA ALA A 226 -37.28 39.11 12.31
C ALA A 226 -36.33 38.01 11.76
N SER A 227 -35.75 38.36 10.62
CA SER A 227 -34.42 37.82 10.29
C SER A 227 -33.39 38.56 11.15
N LEU A 228 -32.66 37.84 12.00
CA LEU A 228 -31.53 38.39 12.75
C LEU A 228 -30.27 38.63 11.90
N VAL A 229 -30.39 38.49 10.59
CA VAL A 229 -29.33 38.79 9.62
C VAL A 229 -29.53 40.23 9.11
N PRO A 230 -28.60 41.17 9.34
CA PRO A 230 -28.67 42.51 8.78
C PRO A 230 -28.73 42.45 7.26
N ARG A 231 -29.76 43.03 6.65
CA ARG A 231 -29.78 43.26 5.20
C ARG A 231 -28.75 44.33 4.88
N LEU A 232 -27.68 43.94 4.17
CA LEU A 232 -26.81 44.91 3.53
C LEU A 232 -27.60 45.56 2.38
N ASP A 233 -28.04 46.81 2.59
CA ASP A 233 -28.71 47.63 1.59
C ASP A 233 -27.71 48.02 0.49
N ARG A 234 -28.01 47.65 -0.75
CA ARG A 234 -27.18 47.89 -1.93
C ARG A 234 -27.35 49.29 -2.48
N SER A 235 -27.47 50.29 -1.64
CA SER A 235 -27.55 51.68 -2.10
C SER A 235 -26.53 52.57 -1.41
N THR A 236 -25.23 52.32 -1.66
CA THR A 236 -24.26 53.40 -1.47
C THR A 236 -23.57 53.64 -2.81
N GLN A 237 -24.07 54.67 -3.51
CA GLN A 237 -23.41 55.28 -4.67
C GLN A 237 -21.98 55.67 -4.27
N LEU A 238 -21.00 55.20 -5.01
CA LEU A 238 -19.64 55.70 -4.92
C LEU A 238 -19.64 57.12 -5.50
N ILE A 239 -19.52 58.12 -4.63
CA ILE A 239 -19.22 59.51 -4.97
C ILE A 239 -17.79 59.56 -5.49
N GLY A 240 -17.63 60.04 -6.72
CA GLY A 240 -16.33 60.26 -7.34
C GLY A 240 -15.53 61.33 -6.59
N VAL A 241 -14.24 61.15 -6.59
CA VAL A 241 -13.26 62.21 -6.28
C VAL A 241 -12.45 62.48 -7.52
N GLN A 242 -12.42 63.74 -7.87
CA GLN A 242 -11.62 64.37 -8.91
C GLN A 242 -10.13 64.14 -8.72
#